data_e920bc7b3a7ed3a6aae95d27b2f62a4e
#
_entry.id   e920bc7b3a7ed3a6aae95d27b2f62a4e
#
_cell.length_a   1.000
_cell.length_b   1.000
_cell.length_c   1.000
_cell.angle_alpha   90.00
_cell.angle_beta   90.00
_cell.angle_gamma   90.00
#
_symmetry.space_group_name_H-M   'P 1'
#
loop_
_entity.id
_entity.type
_entity.pdbx_description
1 polymer ?
#
loop_
_entity_poly.entity_id
_entity_poly.type
_entity_poly.pdbx_seq_one_letter_code
_entity_poly.pdbx_strand_id
1 'polypeptide(L)'
;MRSIHLVLRGLLIAVAGATLFAAVPAMAEDAAGPDKVKVGVFPISSSLPYFVALDLGYFKELNLEPETSVLMGGPPNVAALITNQIEVSAVLVTLEGLNADVKKPGVAMYVAMHSQNAKYKMEQFVVRSGLADKVKSLADFKGLKLMSAPGPANPNTAKGILAKVGLKDGDYTIDQLDMGQHVNAMKAGTFDGGYTLEPAATIMHNLGIADTVEAGVIAKYILGSPDADAYAAGCAFTTDFITKRPDVAKRFAQAWSKAIDYIRANPEAARKYLAKNTMTPDNVVDTVPMLGYIMTKDMSPKQLGYLQEFADFGQQIGVVPEKIDVKQDLKAF
;
A
#
# COMPACT_ATOMS: atom_id res chain seq x y z
N MET A 1 100.78 18.85 -46.78
CA MET A 1 100.82 18.17 -48.14
C MET A 1 99.52 17.38 -48.29
N ARG A 2 98.81 17.66 -49.39
CA ARG A 2 97.77 16.86 -50.05
C ARG A 2 96.48 16.65 -49.29
N SER A 3 95.46 17.23 -49.70
CA SER A 3 94.60 17.24 -50.94
C SER A 3 93.29 16.49 -50.66
N ILE A 4 92.25 17.19 -50.58
CA ILE A 4 91.04 17.22 -51.42
C ILE A 4 90.39 15.84 -51.69
N HIS A 5 89.10 15.64 -51.30
CA HIS A 5 88.00 15.55 -52.29
C HIS A 5 86.65 15.61 -51.62
N LEU A 6 85.85 16.47 -52.21
CA LEU A 6 84.40 16.77 -52.02
C LEU A 6 83.58 15.63 -52.67
N VAL A 7 82.59 15.07 -51.98
CA VAL A 7 81.43 14.44 -52.63
C VAL A 7 80.15 14.80 -51.89
N LEU A 8 79.33 15.54 -52.56
CA LEU A 8 77.99 15.85 -52.27
C LEU A 8 77.10 14.63 -52.41
N ARG A 9 76.36 14.23 -51.40
CA ARG A 9 75.18 13.37 -51.56
C ARG A 9 74.04 13.88 -50.68
N GLY A 10 72.96 14.25 -51.36
CA GLY A 10 71.74 14.74 -50.77
C GLY A 10 71.05 13.72 -49.89
N LEU A 11 70.58 14.14 -48.77
CA LEU A 11 69.74 13.35 -47.87
C LEU A 11 68.34 13.90 -47.86
N LEU A 12 67.37 13.13 -48.43
CA LEU A 12 65.93 13.37 -48.34
C LEU A 12 65.51 13.19 -46.90
N ILE A 13 65.00 14.24 -46.30
CA ILE A 13 64.38 14.15 -44.97
C ILE A 13 62.90 13.79 -45.17
N ALA A 14 62.53 12.55 -44.88
CA ALA A 14 61.13 12.11 -44.75
C ALA A 14 60.61 12.54 -43.38
N VAL A 15 59.71 13.53 -43.38
CA VAL A 15 58.98 13.93 -42.15
C VAL A 15 57.85 12.92 -41.93
N ALA A 16 58.04 11.97 -41.04
CA ALA A 16 56.96 11.09 -40.53
C ALA A 16 56.16 11.85 -39.49
N GLY A 17 54.97 12.34 -39.88
CA GLY A 17 53.99 12.91 -38.97
C GLY A 17 53.43 11.83 -38.04
N ALA A 18 53.88 11.77 -36.78
CA ALA A 18 53.25 10.99 -35.71
C ALA A 18 52.04 11.73 -35.18
N THR A 19 50.83 11.37 -35.68
CA THR A 19 49.56 11.77 -35.05
C THR A 19 49.43 11.05 -33.74
N LEU A 20 49.73 11.75 -32.64
CA LEU A 20 49.30 11.30 -31.28
C LEU A 20 47.79 11.36 -31.24
N PHE A 21 47.12 10.23 -31.33
CA PHE A 21 45.77 10.06 -30.83
C PHE A 21 45.86 10.13 -29.28
N ALA A 22 45.52 11.27 -28.70
CA ALA A 22 45.24 11.37 -27.30
C ALA A 22 43.95 10.54 -27.04
N ALA A 23 44.14 9.32 -26.50
CA ALA A 23 43.04 8.56 -25.93
C ALA A 23 42.52 9.38 -24.75
N VAL A 24 41.38 10.05 -24.93
CA VAL A 24 40.57 10.61 -23.83
C VAL A 24 40.16 9.39 -22.99
N PRO A 25 40.56 9.28 -21.71
CA PRO A 25 39.99 8.26 -20.87
C PRO A 25 38.48 8.52 -20.82
N ALA A 26 37.68 7.60 -21.36
CA ALA A 26 36.29 7.52 -21.04
C ALA A 26 36.23 7.39 -19.49
N MET A 27 35.90 8.46 -18.82
CA MET A 27 35.49 8.38 -17.42
C MET A 27 34.33 7.41 -17.41
N ALA A 28 34.55 6.18 -16.97
CA ALA A 28 33.48 5.32 -16.54
C ALA A 28 32.77 6.13 -15.44
N GLU A 29 31.58 6.63 -15.77
CA GLU A 29 30.66 7.15 -14.80
C GLU A 29 30.51 6.03 -13.79
N ASP A 30 31.05 6.20 -12.60
CA ASP A 30 30.85 5.26 -11.50
C ASP A 30 29.33 5.09 -11.40
N ALA A 31 28.84 3.94 -11.84
CA ALA A 31 27.43 3.63 -11.80
C ALA A 31 27.04 3.71 -10.33
N ALA A 32 26.45 4.85 -9.93
CA ALA A 32 25.93 5.01 -8.59
C ALA A 32 25.06 3.79 -8.30
N GLY A 33 25.29 3.14 -7.15
CA GLY A 33 24.50 1.98 -6.73
C GLY A 33 23.00 2.29 -6.76
N PRO A 34 22.14 1.30 -6.54
CA PRO A 34 20.69 1.51 -6.59
C PRO A 34 20.26 2.57 -5.58
N ASP A 35 19.27 3.36 -5.98
CA ASP A 35 18.66 4.35 -5.09
C ASP A 35 17.87 3.66 -3.99
N LYS A 36 18.30 3.86 -2.74
CA LYS A 36 17.60 3.34 -1.57
C LYS A 36 16.33 4.15 -1.30
N VAL A 37 15.23 3.45 -1.01
CA VAL A 37 13.93 4.03 -0.67
C VAL A 37 13.41 3.39 0.61
N LYS A 38 13.15 4.19 1.63
CA LYS A 38 12.63 3.72 2.91
C LYS A 38 11.13 3.48 2.82
N VAL A 39 10.70 2.22 3.00
CA VAL A 39 9.30 1.80 2.82
C VAL A 39 8.74 1.18 4.08
N GLY A 40 7.64 1.76 4.59
CA GLY A 40 6.84 1.14 5.64
C GLY A 40 5.81 0.18 5.04
N VAL A 41 5.70 -1.01 5.59
CA VAL A 41 4.78 -2.03 5.11
C VAL A 41 3.95 -2.59 6.25
N PHE A 42 2.63 -2.59 6.08
CA PHE A 42 1.71 -3.36 6.89
C PHE A 42 1.44 -4.68 6.17
N PRO A 43 1.94 -5.85 6.66
CA PRO A 43 1.95 -7.10 5.91
C PRO A 43 0.60 -7.80 5.89
N ILE A 44 -0.39 -7.19 5.26
CA ILE A 44 -1.76 -7.67 5.04
C ILE A 44 -2.06 -7.78 3.54
N SER A 45 -3.23 -8.27 3.15
CA SER A 45 -3.58 -8.47 1.74
C SER A 45 -3.46 -7.21 0.88
N SER A 46 -3.66 -6.02 1.47
CA SER A 46 -3.48 -4.73 0.78
C SER A 46 -2.05 -4.46 0.30
N SER A 47 -1.03 -5.07 0.91
CA SER A 47 0.38 -4.85 0.52
C SER A 47 0.86 -5.67 -0.68
N LEU A 48 -0.02 -6.48 -1.29
CA LEU A 48 0.33 -7.35 -2.41
C LEU A 48 1.10 -6.65 -3.55
N PRO A 49 0.73 -5.44 -4.04
CA PRO A 49 1.47 -4.79 -5.13
C PRO A 49 2.94 -4.52 -4.76
N TYR A 50 3.23 -4.14 -3.51
CA TYR A 50 4.59 -3.94 -3.05
C TYR A 50 5.41 -5.23 -3.13
N PHE A 51 4.88 -6.32 -2.61
CA PHE A 51 5.58 -7.60 -2.59
C PHE A 51 5.73 -8.22 -3.98
N VAL A 52 4.75 -8.03 -4.86
CA VAL A 52 4.87 -8.42 -6.27
C VAL A 52 6.00 -7.63 -6.95
N ALA A 53 6.07 -6.30 -6.75
CA ALA A 53 7.14 -5.49 -7.31
C ALA A 53 8.52 -5.89 -6.77
N LEU A 54 8.61 -6.20 -5.48
CA LEU A 54 9.84 -6.61 -4.82
C LEU A 54 10.31 -7.98 -5.32
N ASP A 55 9.44 -8.98 -5.28
CA ASP A 55 9.78 -10.38 -5.58
C ASP A 55 10.00 -10.64 -7.07
N LEU A 56 9.31 -9.91 -7.96
CA LEU A 56 9.54 -9.96 -9.40
C LEU A 56 10.70 -9.07 -9.85
N GLY A 57 11.33 -8.33 -8.94
CA GLY A 57 12.50 -7.53 -9.24
C GLY A 57 12.19 -6.22 -9.97
N TYR A 58 10.94 -5.74 -10.00
CA TYR A 58 10.57 -4.52 -10.72
C TYR A 58 11.25 -3.26 -10.15
N PHE A 59 11.51 -3.23 -8.84
CA PHE A 59 12.34 -2.18 -8.25
C PHE A 59 13.79 -2.25 -8.75
N LYS A 60 14.37 -3.45 -8.76
CA LYS A 60 15.74 -3.66 -9.23
C LYS A 60 15.92 -3.30 -10.72
N GLU A 61 14.95 -3.65 -11.57
CA GLU A 61 14.95 -3.27 -12.99
C GLU A 61 15.01 -1.74 -13.20
N LEU A 62 14.50 -0.99 -12.23
CA LEU A 62 14.49 0.47 -12.24
C LEU A 62 15.59 1.08 -11.35
N ASN A 63 16.64 0.34 -11.04
CA ASN A 63 17.76 0.76 -10.19
C ASN A 63 17.30 1.30 -8.82
N LEU A 64 16.34 0.61 -8.17
CA LEU A 64 15.82 0.94 -6.85
C LEU A 64 16.09 -0.21 -5.87
N GLU A 65 16.39 0.15 -4.61
CA GLU A 65 16.56 -0.76 -3.48
C GLU A 65 15.62 -0.34 -2.33
N PRO A 66 14.42 -0.95 -2.22
CA PRO A 66 13.55 -0.67 -1.08
C PRO A 66 14.12 -1.18 0.24
N GLU A 67 14.25 -0.28 1.22
CA GLU A 67 14.57 -0.60 2.62
C GLU A 67 13.26 -0.78 3.39
N THR A 68 12.84 -2.04 3.59
CA THR A 68 11.52 -2.37 4.15
C THR A 68 11.52 -2.34 5.67
N SER A 69 10.58 -1.60 6.25
CA SER A 69 10.24 -1.61 7.69
C SER A 69 8.83 -2.15 7.88
N VAL A 70 8.68 -3.20 8.69
CA VAL A 70 7.35 -3.74 9.03
C VAL A 70 6.70 -2.87 10.10
N LEU A 71 5.55 -2.30 9.79
CA LEU A 71 4.78 -1.39 10.64
C LEU A 71 3.33 -1.88 10.76
N MET A 72 2.94 -2.32 11.95
CA MET A 72 1.65 -2.98 12.19
C MET A 72 0.51 -1.96 12.36
N GLY A 73 -0.18 -1.66 11.26
CA GLY A 73 -1.36 -0.79 11.22
C GLY A 73 -1.11 0.63 10.73
N GLY A 74 -2.16 1.45 10.72
CA GLY A 74 -2.12 2.83 10.24
C GLY A 74 -1.29 3.77 11.12
N PRO A 75 -1.49 3.82 12.46
CA PRO A 75 -0.79 4.77 13.32
C PRO A 75 0.74 4.69 13.26
N PRO A 76 1.40 3.51 13.28
CA PRO A 76 2.85 3.42 13.11
C PRO A 76 3.32 3.92 11.72
N ASN A 77 2.57 3.65 10.66
CA ASN A 77 2.89 4.17 9.31
C ASN A 77 2.81 5.70 9.26
N VAL A 78 1.74 6.29 9.82
CA VAL A 78 1.58 7.75 9.93
C VAL A 78 2.75 8.36 10.72
N ALA A 79 3.09 7.81 11.88
CA ALA A 79 4.18 8.31 12.71
C ALA A 79 5.53 8.27 11.97
N ALA A 80 5.79 7.18 11.23
CA ALA A 80 7.03 7.02 10.46
C ALA A 80 7.11 7.98 9.26
N LEU A 81 5.98 8.28 8.57
CA LEU A 81 5.91 9.31 7.54
C LEU A 81 6.17 10.71 8.11
N ILE A 82 5.51 11.07 9.23
CA ILE A 82 5.68 12.38 9.90
C ILE A 82 7.13 12.64 10.31
N THR A 83 7.84 11.60 10.76
CA THR A 83 9.22 11.69 11.24
C THR A 83 10.27 11.42 10.17
N ASN A 84 9.86 11.23 8.90
CA ASN A 84 10.73 10.87 7.77
C ASN A 84 11.56 9.58 8.01
N GLN A 85 11.08 8.69 8.86
CA GLN A 85 11.65 7.35 9.01
C GLN A 85 11.37 6.48 7.79
N ILE A 86 10.26 6.75 7.09
CA ILE A 86 9.93 6.19 5.79
C ILE A 86 9.60 7.31 4.80
N GLU A 87 9.86 7.06 3.52
CA GLU A 87 9.51 7.94 2.39
C GLU A 87 8.20 7.50 1.73
N VAL A 88 7.91 6.20 1.84
CA VAL A 88 6.76 5.53 1.24
C VAL A 88 6.06 4.68 2.29
N SER A 89 4.73 4.77 2.38
CA SER A 89 3.90 3.75 3.02
C SER A 89 3.24 2.89 1.95
N ALA A 90 3.58 1.60 1.92
CA ALA A 90 3.00 0.64 0.97
C ALA A 90 1.50 0.40 1.22
N VAL A 91 1.06 0.54 2.48
CA VAL A 91 -0.34 0.47 2.89
C VAL A 91 -0.59 1.55 3.95
N LEU A 92 -1.11 2.68 3.52
CA LEU A 92 -1.60 3.73 4.42
C LEU A 92 -3.12 3.69 4.46
N VAL A 93 -3.69 3.57 5.66
CA VAL A 93 -5.14 3.66 5.88
C VAL A 93 -5.61 5.06 5.49
N THR A 94 -6.57 5.14 4.57
CA THR A 94 -6.96 6.40 3.91
C THR A 94 -7.36 7.48 4.92
N LEU A 95 -8.31 7.21 5.81
CA LEU A 95 -8.78 8.23 6.75
C LEU A 95 -7.69 8.68 7.74
N GLU A 96 -6.74 7.82 8.07
CA GLU A 96 -5.62 8.17 8.94
C GLU A 96 -4.57 9.01 8.20
N GLY A 97 -4.30 8.69 6.92
CA GLY A 97 -3.45 9.49 6.06
C GLY A 97 -4.02 10.89 5.83
N LEU A 98 -5.29 10.99 5.49
CA LEU A 98 -6.00 12.27 5.33
C LEU A 98 -6.00 13.09 6.62
N ASN A 99 -6.27 12.46 7.78
CA ASN A 99 -6.16 13.14 9.08
C ASN A 99 -4.75 13.64 9.38
N ALA A 100 -3.74 12.87 9.00
CA ALA A 100 -2.34 13.27 9.18
C ALA A 100 -1.98 14.44 8.26
N ASP A 101 -2.47 14.43 7.00
CA ASP A 101 -2.17 15.48 6.02
C ASP A 101 -2.84 16.82 6.40
N VAL A 102 -4.07 16.80 6.91
CA VAL A 102 -4.71 18.00 7.47
C VAL A 102 -3.85 18.63 8.59
N LYS A 103 -3.26 17.82 9.46
CA LYS A 103 -2.44 18.30 10.60
C LYS A 103 -1.03 18.71 10.18
N LYS A 104 -0.48 18.06 9.16
CA LYS A 104 0.84 18.31 8.61
C LYS A 104 0.79 18.11 7.10
N PRO A 105 0.47 19.17 6.32
CA PRO A 105 0.33 19.08 4.87
C PRO A 105 1.56 18.48 4.18
N GLY A 106 1.30 17.59 3.22
CA GLY A 106 2.33 16.93 2.42
C GLY A 106 2.96 15.69 3.06
N VAL A 107 2.38 15.18 4.16
CA VAL A 107 2.87 13.96 4.80
C VAL A 107 2.40 12.70 4.07
N ALA A 108 1.29 12.76 3.36
CA ALA A 108 0.66 11.60 2.73
C ALA A 108 0.03 11.93 1.37
N MET A 109 0.81 11.82 0.30
CA MET A 109 0.34 11.95 -1.08
C MET A 109 0.08 10.56 -1.67
N TYR A 110 -1.18 10.19 -1.88
CA TYR A 110 -1.53 8.90 -2.44
C TYR A 110 -1.19 8.81 -3.92
N VAL A 111 -0.50 7.74 -4.31
CA VAL A 111 -0.09 7.46 -5.71
C VAL A 111 -0.86 6.29 -6.31
N ALA A 112 -1.38 5.41 -5.47
CA ALA A 112 -2.25 4.30 -5.84
C ALA A 112 -3.25 4.04 -4.72
N MET A 113 -4.45 3.58 -5.09
CA MET A 113 -5.52 3.25 -4.16
C MET A 113 -5.84 1.75 -4.21
N HIS A 114 -6.23 1.21 -3.07
CA HIS A 114 -6.66 -0.17 -2.92
C HIS A 114 -8.17 -0.21 -2.74
N SER A 115 -8.88 -0.79 -3.71
CA SER A 115 -10.34 -0.83 -3.68
C SER A 115 -10.88 -2.12 -3.08
N GLN A 116 -11.98 -1.97 -2.36
CA GLN A 116 -12.77 -3.06 -1.83
C GLN A 116 -14.26 -2.86 -2.08
N ASN A 117 -14.99 -3.94 -2.26
CA ASN A 117 -16.43 -3.98 -2.50
C ASN A 117 -16.95 -5.41 -2.31
N ALA A 118 -18.14 -5.75 -2.84
CA ALA A 118 -18.69 -7.10 -2.75
C ALA A 118 -17.78 -8.17 -3.41
N LYS A 119 -17.02 -7.80 -4.44
CA LYS A 119 -16.06 -8.70 -5.13
C LYS A 119 -14.69 -8.71 -4.46
N TYR A 120 -14.17 -7.53 -4.12
CA TYR A 120 -12.86 -7.31 -3.54
C TYR A 120 -12.99 -7.11 -2.03
N LYS A 121 -12.98 -8.19 -1.28
CA LYS A 121 -13.25 -8.17 0.15
C LYS A 121 -11.97 -7.88 0.92
N MET A 122 -11.99 -6.91 1.81
CA MET A 122 -10.88 -6.60 2.71
C MET A 122 -11.37 -6.49 4.15
N GLU A 123 -12.21 -5.51 4.44
CA GLU A 123 -12.81 -5.32 5.74
C GLU A 123 -14.13 -6.08 5.82
N GLN A 124 -14.30 -6.82 6.91
CA GLN A 124 -15.46 -7.69 7.10
C GLN A 124 -15.91 -7.64 8.56
N PHE A 125 -17.23 -7.71 8.74
CA PHE A 125 -17.79 -8.07 10.03
C PHE A 125 -17.86 -9.59 10.14
N VAL A 126 -17.23 -10.10 11.19
CA VAL A 126 -17.21 -11.53 11.52
C VAL A 126 -17.89 -11.78 12.86
N VAL A 127 -18.42 -12.98 13.03
CA VAL A 127 -18.96 -13.46 14.31
C VAL A 127 -18.37 -14.82 14.64
N ARG A 128 -18.13 -15.10 15.91
CA ARG A 128 -17.65 -16.40 16.39
C ARG A 128 -18.63 -17.49 15.99
N SER A 129 -18.15 -18.62 15.45
CA SER A 129 -18.99 -19.69 14.87
C SER A 129 -20.07 -20.19 15.83
N GLY A 130 -19.83 -20.21 17.15
CA GLY A 130 -20.85 -20.58 18.14
C GLY A 130 -22.03 -19.58 18.28
N LEU A 131 -21.94 -18.41 17.64
CA LEU A 131 -23.01 -17.41 17.59
C LEU A 131 -23.60 -17.24 16.18
N ALA A 132 -23.05 -17.90 15.18
CA ALA A 132 -23.43 -17.72 13.78
C ALA A 132 -24.92 -18.07 13.49
N ASP A 133 -25.54 -18.95 14.29
CA ASP A 133 -26.97 -19.24 14.16
C ASP A 133 -27.87 -18.10 14.65
N LYS A 134 -27.39 -17.27 15.56
CA LYS A 134 -28.12 -16.15 16.17
C LYS A 134 -27.84 -14.81 15.51
N VAL A 135 -26.68 -14.68 14.87
CA VAL A 135 -26.21 -13.43 14.26
C VAL A 135 -26.19 -13.59 12.75
N LYS A 136 -27.26 -13.13 12.09
CA LYS A 136 -27.44 -13.27 10.64
C LYS A 136 -27.23 -11.94 9.88
N SER A 137 -27.21 -10.84 10.60
CA SER A 137 -27.05 -9.48 10.05
C SER A 137 -26.31 -8.59 11.02
N LEU A 138 -25.86 -7.42 10.55
CA LEU A 138 -25.21 -6.44 11.43
C LEU A 138 -26.13 -5.91 12.53
N ALA A 139 -27.45 -5.91 12.34
CA ALA A 139 -28.42 -5.49 13.37
C ALA A 139 -28.40 -6.45 14.59
N ASP A 140 -27.97 -7.69 14.41
CA ASP A 140 -27.90 -8.70 15.47
C ASP A 140 -26.64 -8.57 16.35
N PHE A 141 -25.79 -7.56 16.09
CA PHE A 141 -24.57 -7.30 16.88
C PHE A 141 -24.85 -6.64 18.24
N LYS A 142 -26.13 -6.38 18.56
CA LYS A 142 -26.53 -5.86 19.88
C LYS A 142 -26.13 -6.81 21.01
N GLY A 143 -25.48 -6.25 22.03
CA GLY A 143 -24.98 -6.99 23.20
C GLY A 143 -23.63 -7.67 22.99
N LEU A 144 -23.04 -7.62 21.80
CA LEU A 144 -21.79 -8.30 21.49
C LEU A 144 -20.56 -7.49 21.90
N LYS A 145 -19.50 -8.21 22.23
CA LYS A 145 -18.16 -7.69 22.44
C LYS A 145 -17.35 -7.88 21.15
N LEU A 146 -16.99 -6.77 20.50
CA LEU A 146 -16.36 -6.75 19.19
C LEU A 146 -14.89 -6.36 19.28
N MET A 147 -14.06 -6.92 18.40
CA MET A 147 -12.69 -6.45 18.14
C MET A 147 -12.65 -5.61 16.87
N SER A 148 -11.66 -4.74 16.76
CA SER A 148 -11.33 -3.99 15.54
C SER A 148 -9.82 -3.87 15.36
N ALA A 149 -9.36 -3.72 14.12
CA ALA A 149 -7.97 -3.39 13.84
C ALA A 149 -7.58 -2.05 14.51
N PRO A 150 -6.28 -1.85 14.82
CA PRO A 150 -5.82 -0.67 15.55
C PRO A 150 -5.90 0.60 14.71
N GLY A 151 -5.95 1.73 15.44
CA GLY A 151 -6.08 3.08 14.87
C GLY A 151 -7.52 3.58 14.86
N PRO A 152 -7.74 4.91 14.83
CA PRO A 152 -9.07 5.48 14.94
C PRO A 152 -9.97 5.19 13.73
N ALA A 153 -9.42 4.97 12.54
CA ALA A 153 -10.20 4.77 11.33
C ALA A 153 -11.06 3.51 11.41
N ASN A 154 -10.49 2.36 11.79
CA ASN A 154 -11.18 1.07 11.77
C ASN A 154 -12.37 1.02 12.74
N PRO A 155 -12.22 1.24 14.07
CA PRO A 155 -13.35 1.18 15.01
C PRO A 155 -14.41 2.25 14.73
N ASN A 156 -14.03 3.46 14.30
CA ASN A 156 -15.00 4.49 14.00
C ASN A 156 -15.75 4.20 12.69
N THR A 157 -15.11 3.65 11.68
CA THR A 157 -15.79 3.15 10.47
C THR A 157 -16.78 2.04 10.82
N ALA A 158 -16.37 1.07 11.65
CA ALA A 158 -17.27 0.02 12.12
C ALA A 158 -18.49 0.58 12.86
N LYS A 159 -18.29 1.51 13.81
CA LYS A 159 -19.37 2.19 14.52
C LYS A 159 -20.29 2.95 13.57
N GLY A 160 -19.74 3.67 12.61
CA GLY A 160 -20.53 4.40 11.60
C GLY A 160 -21.38 3.46 10.74
N ILE A 161 -20.86 2.28 10.37
CA ILE A 161 -21.61 1.26 9.63
C ILE A 161 -22.70 0.64 10.52
N LEU A 162 -22.40 0.29 11.77
CA LEU A 162 -23.39 -0.25 12.72
C LEU A 162 -24.51 0.76 12.99
N ALA A 163 -24.19 2.05 13.00
CA ALA A 163 -25.22 3.11 13.11
C ALA A 163 -26.18 3.12 11.90
N LYS A 164 -25.73 2.77 10.70
CA LYS A 164 -26.61 2.66 9.51
C LYS A 164 -27.64 1.54 9.61
N VAL A 165 -27.39 0.54 10.46
CA VAL A 165 -28.36 -0.53 10.75
C VAL A 165 -29.12 -0.32 12.07
N GLY A 166 -29.02 0.87 12.67
CA GLY A 166 -29.81 1.29 13.83
C GLY A 166 -29.17 1.02 15.19
N LEU A 167 -27.94 0.49 15.25
CA LEU A 167 -27.21 0.29 16.49
C LEU A 167 -26.57 1.60 16.97
N LYS A 168 -26.49 1.80 18.27
CA LYS A 168 -25.95 3.00 18.92
C LYS A 168 -24.79 2.64 19.86
N ASP A 169 -24.02 3.65 20.23
CA ASP A 169 -23.04 3.50 21.32
C ASP A 169 -23.72 2.98 22.59
N GLY A 170 -23.15 1.93 23.19
CA GLY A 170 -23.72 1.20 24.32
C GLY A 170 -24.57 -0.02 23.94
N ASP A 171 -24.98 -0.17 22.67
CA ASP A 171 -25.61 -1.41 22.21
C ASP A 171 -24.62 -2.56 22.03
N TYR A 172 -23.32 -2.26 21.92
CA TYR A 172 -22.20 -3.20 21.79
C TYR A 172 -20.94 -2.56 22.39
N THR A 173 -19.88 -3.35 22.53
CA THR A 173 -18.52 -2.83 22.79
C THR A 173 -17.62 -3.11 21.60
N ILE A 174 -16.63 -2.25 21.34
CA ILE A 174 -15.62 -2.45 20.31
C ILE A 174 -14.24 -2.02 20.83
N ASP A 175 -13.31 -2.96 20.87
CA ASP A 175 -11.96 -2.75 21.37
C ASP A 175 -10.95 -2.94 20.25
N GLN A 176 -9.89 -2.09 20.23
CA GLN A 176 -8.80 -2.24 19.28
C GLN A 176 -7.88 -3.39 19.70
N LEU A 177 -7.45 -4.17 18.71
CA LEU A 177 -6.55 -5.29 18.90
C LEU A 177 -5.60 -5.39 17.71
N ASP A 178 -4.33 -5.73 17.95
CA ASP A 178 -3.37 -5.96 16.86
C ASP A 178 -3.83 -7.10 15.96
N MET A 179 -3.68 -6.91 14.64
CA MET A 179 -4.13 -7.88 13.63
C MET A 179 -3.58 -9.27 13.84
N GLY A 180 -2.31 -9.39 14.27
CA GLY A 180 -1.69 -10.69 14.59
C GLY A 180 -2.34 -11.44 15.77
N GLN A 181 -3.18 -10.78 16.56
CA GLN A 181 -3.87 -11.35 17.70
C GLN A 181 -5.34 -11.71 17.41
N HIS A 182 -5.93 -11.22 16.31
CA HIS A 182 -7.36 -11.39 16.01
C HIS A 182 -7.79 -12.86 16.00
N VAL A 183 -7.06 -13.73 15.31
CA VAL A 183 -7.37 -15.17 15.22
C VAL A 183 -7.34 -15.83 16.61
N ASN A 184 -6.29 -15.54 17.40
CA ASN A 184 -6.14 -16.13 18.73
C ASN A 184 -7.19 -15.62 19.72
N ALA A 185 -7.51 -14.33 19.69
CA ALA A 185 -8.53 -13.72 20.56
C ALA A 185 -9.94 -14.26 20.25
N MET A 186 -10.25 -14.44 18.96
CA MET A 186 -11.51 -15.06 18.53
C MET A 186 -11.59 -16.53 18.95
N LYS A 187 -10.51 -17.31 18.75
CA LYS A 187 -10.41 -18.70 19.18
C LYS A 187 -10.58 -18.86 20.68
N ALA A 188 -10.02 -17.96 21.47
CA ALA A 188 -10.14 -17.95 22.94
C ALA A 188 -11.53 -17.51 23.42
N GLY A 189 -12.41 -17.00 22.53
CA GLY A 189 -13.73 -16.48 22.92
C GLY A 189 -13.65 -15.15 23.70
N THR A 190 -12.54 -14.41 23.57
CA THR A 190 -12.37 -13.08 24.18
C THR A 190 -13.33 -12.06 23.59
N PHE A 191 -13.69 -12.25 22.33
CA PHE A 191 -14.64 -11.45 21.57
C PHE A 191 -15.73 -12.33 20.96
N ASP A 192 -16.90 -11.77 20.77
CA ASP A 192 -18.04 -12.43 20.13
C ASP A 192 -18.01 -12.26 18.60
N GLY A 193 -17.39 -11.21 18.13
CA GLY A 193 -17.23 -10.87 16.73
C GLY A 193 -16.26 -9.72 16.53
N GLY A 194 -16.31 -9.08 15.35
CA GLY A 194 -15.47 -7.92 15.11
C GLY A 194 -15.50 -7.42 13.69
N TYR A 195 -14.87 -6.27 13.51
CA TYR A 195 -14.54 -5.65 12.24
C TYR A 195 -13.07 -5.92 11.95
N THR A 196 -12.80 -6.87 11.07
CA THR A 196 -11.45 -7.38 10.82
C THR A 196 -11.05 -7.28 9.36
N LEU A 197 -9.77 -7.45 9.11
CA LEU A 197 -9.14 -7.33 7.79
C LEU A 197 -8.70 -8.70 7.26
N GLU A 198 -8.52 -8.82 5.93
CA GLU A 198 -7.84 -9.98 5.35
C GLU A 198 -6.31 -9.92 5.60
N PRO A 199 -5.69 -11.08 5.89
CA PRO A 199 -6.19 -12.44 5.77
C PRO A 199 -6.89 -13.00 7.03
N ALA A 200 -7.03 -12.24 8.11
CA ALA A 200 -7.52 -12.77 9.41
C ALA A 200 -8.95 -13.33 9.30
N ALA A 201 -9.85 -12.69 8.54
CA ALA A 201 -11.21 -13.16 8.33
C ALA A 201 -11.21 -14.56 7.67
N THR A 202 -10.47 -14.72 6.58
CA THR A 202 -10.34 -16.00 5.88
C THR A 202 -9.69 -17.07 6.75
N ILE A 203 -8.66 -16.74 7.52
CA ILE A 203 -8.02 -17.68 8.46
C ILE A 203 -9.03 -18.18 9.48
N MET A 204 -9.79 -17.29 10.11
CA MET A 204 -10.79 -17.64 11.12
C MET A 204 -11.90 -18.52 10.53
N HIS A 205 -12.36 -18.22 9.32
CA HIS A 205 -13.35 -19.03 8.62
C HIS A 205 -12.82 -20.45 8.33
N ASN A 206 -11.63 -20.57 7.74
CA ASN A 206 -11.04 -21.86 7.40
C ASN A 206 -10.73 -22.75 8.62
N LEU A 207 -10.49 -22.12 9.77
CA LEU A 207 -10.32 -22.81 11.05
C LEU A 207 -11.66 -23.15 11.75
N GLY A 208 -12.81 -22.75 11.20
CA GLY A 208 -14.12 -22.93 11.81
C GLY A 208 -14.31 -22.13 13.10
N ILE A 209 -13.53 -21.03 13.30
CA ILE A 209 -13.55 -20.20 14.51
C ILE A 209 -14.59 -19.09 14.40
N ALA A 210 -14.74 -18.51 13.22
CA ALA A 210 -15.66 -17.41 12.98
C ALA A 210 -16.19 -17.46 11.53
N ASP A 211 -17.38 -16.89 11.35
CA ASP A 211 -18.04 -16.75 10.05
C ASP A 211 -18.16 -15.27 9.69
N THR A 212 -18.01 -14.96 8.40
CA THR A 212 -18.27 -13.62 7.89
C THR A 212 -19.79 -13.37 7.86
N VAL A 213 -20.23 -12.37 8.60
CA VAL A 213 -21.62 -11.90 8.57
C VAL A 213 -21.83 -11.01 7.36
N GLU A 214 -20.89 -10.06 7.13
CA GLU A 214 -20.96 -9.18 5.97
C GLU A 214 -19.57 -8.65 5.58
N ALA A 215 -19.32 -8.55 4.27
CA ALA A 215 -18.13 -7.99 3.64
C ALA A 215 -18.51 -6.91 2.62
N GLY A 216 -17.54 -6.06 2.21
CA GLY A 216 -17.81 -4.96 1.29
C GLY A 216 -18.68 -3.87 1.92
N VAL A 217 -18.62 -3.76 3.23
CA VAL A 217 -19.55 -2.97 4.05
C VAL A 217 -19.42 -1.47 3.84
N ILE A 218 -18.22 -0.95 3.54
CA ILE A 218 -18.04 0.47 3.20
C ILE A 218 -18.76 0.79 1.88
N ALA A 219 -18.57 -0.04 0.86
CA ALA A 219 -19.24 0.12 -0.43
C ALA A 219 -20.77 0.14 -0.27
N LYS A 220 -21.31 -0.83 0.47
CA LYS A 220 -22.75 -0.99 0.66
C LYS A 220 -23.37 0.11 1.51
N TYR A 221 -22.83 0.38 2.70
CA TYR A 221 -23.47 1.22 3.72
C TYR A 221 -23.06 2.68 3.67
N ILE A 222 -21.88 2.98 3.13
CA ILE A 222 -21.36 4.34 3.04
C ILE A 222 -21.52 4.90 1.62
N LEU A 223 -21.11 4.13 0.60
CA LEU A 223 -21.18 4.55 -0.80
C LEU A 223 -22.50 4.15 -1.49
N GLY A 224 -23.41 3.49 -0.77
CA GLY A 224 -24.76 3.17 -1.22
C GLY A 224 -24.86 2.10 -2.33
N SER A 225 -23.78 1.43 -2.67
CA SER A 225 -23.76 0.36 -3.68
C SER A 225 -22.74 -0.73 -3.34
N PRO A 226 -23.11 -2.01 -3.35
CA PRO A 226 -22.18 -3.11 -3.07
C PRO A 226 -21.03 -3.21 -4.10
N ASP A 227 -21.19 -2.61 -5.28
CA ASP A 227 -20.21 -2.62 -6.37
C ASP A 227 -19.37 -1.33 -6.42
N ALA A 228 -19.61 -0.36 -5.53
CA ALA A 228 -18.81 0.85 -5.44
C ALA A 228 -17.37 0.52 -4.98
N ASP A 229 -16.40 1.17 -5.58
CA ASP A 229 -15.00 1.02 -5.18
C ASP A 229 -14.74 1.83 -3.89
N ALA A 230 -14.70 1.17 -2.75
CA ALA A 230 -14.33 1.81 -1.49
C ALA A 230 -12.80 1.81 -1.33
N TYR A 231 -12.21 2.98 -1.15
CA TYR A 231 -10.77 3.18 -1.08
C TYR A 231 -10.32 3.43 0.37
N ALA A 232 -10.29 2.37 1.17
CA ALA A 232 -9.94 2.47 2.59
C ALA A 232 -8.43 2.44 2.87
N ALA A 233 -7.62 2.11 1.87
CA ALA A 233 -6.16 2.16 1.95
C ALA A 233 -5.54 2.51 0.60
N GLY A 234 -4.25 2.88 0.61
CA GLY A 234 -3.49 3.16 -0.59
C GLY A 234 -1.98 3.18 -0.35
N CYS A 235 -1.22 3.28 -1.43
CA CYS A 235 0.21 3.59 -1.38
C CYS A 235 0.38 5.10 -1.34
N ALA A 236 1.10 5.61 -0.33
CA ALA A 236 1.34 7.03 -0.16
C ALA A 236 2.82 7.37 -0.06
N PHE A 237 3.20 8.51 -0.63
CA PHE A 237 4.55 9.08 -0.59
C PHE A 237 4.54 10.35 0.24
N THR A 238 5.65 10.69 0.88
CA THR A 238 5.82 12.04 1.44
C THR A 238 6.07 13.06 0.33
N THR A 239 5.60 14.29 0.48
CA THR A 239 5.90 15.40 -0.44
C THR A 239 7.40 15.66 -0.51
N ASP A 240 8.12 15.49 0.60
CA ASP A 240 9.57 15.58 0.66
C ASP A 240 10.23 14.59 -0.32
N PHE A 241 9.79 13.34 -0.33
CA PHE A 241 10.29 12.34 -1.29
C PHE A 241 10.02 12.75 -2.73
N ILE A 242 8.78 13.17 -3.01
CA ILE A 242 8.37 13.58 -4.36
C ILE A 242 9.17 14.79 -4.85
N THR A 243 9.46 15.77 -3.98
CA THR A 243 10.11 17.02 -4.37
C THR A 243 11.62 16.94 -4.39
N LYS A 244 12.23 16.23 -3.42
CA LYS A 244 13.69 16.12 -3.30
C LYS A 244 14.28 15.04 -4.19
N ARG A 245 13.49 14.02 -4.55
CA ARG A 245 13.92 12.87 -5.36
C ARG A 245 12.88 12.50 -6.43
N PRO A 246 12.48 13.46 -7.30
CA PRO A 246 11.33 13.30 -8.22
C PRO A 246 11.50 12.13 -9.19
N ASP A 247 12.72 11.88 -9.69
CA ASP A 247 13.01 10.76 -10.57
C ASP A 247 12.87 9.42 -9.85
N VAL A 248 13.39 9.31 -8.62
CA VAL A 248 13.28 8.11 -7.79
C VAL A 248 11.81 7.82 -7.47
N ALA A 249 11.03 8.83 -7.09
CA ALA A 249 9.60 8.71 -6.81
C ALA A 249 8.84 8.22 -8.05
N LYS A 250 9.16 8.76 -9.24
CA LYS A 250 8.57 8.33 -10.52
C LYS A 250 8.89 6.87 -10.83
N ARG A 251 10.16 6.45 -10.70
CA ARG A 251 10.58 5.06 -10.92
C ARG A 251 9.91 4.10 -9.93
N PHE A 252 9.76 4.51 -8.66
CA PHE A 252 9.06 3.72 -7.67
C PHE A 252 7.56 3.53 -8.04
N ALA A 253 6.89 4.60 -8.46
CA ALA A 253 5.51 4.54 -8.95
C ALA A 253 5.37 3.67 -10.21
N GLN A 254 6.37 3.66 -11.10
CA GLN A 254 6.40 2.77 -12.28
C GLN A 254 6.51 1.30 -11.88
N ALA A 255 7.38 0.95 -10.92
CA ALA A 255 7.48 -0.42 -10.41
C ALA A 255 6.14 -0.87 -9.79
N TRP A 256 5.48 0.04 -9.08
CA TRP A 256 4.16 -0.21 -8.50
C TRP A 256 3.09 -0.46 -9.55
N SER A 257 3.05 0.37 -10.60
CA SER A 257 2.12 0.20 -11.73
C SER A 257 2.31 -1.15 -12.42
N LYS A 258 3.58 -1.56 -12.69
CA LYS A 258 3.89 -2.89 -13.23
C LYS A 258 3.35 -4.02 -12.36
N ALA A 259 3.44 -3.88 -11.03
CA ALA A 259 2.92 -4.88 -10.11
C ALA A 259 1.37 -4.97 -10.16
N ILE A 260 0.69 -3.83 -10.24
CA ILE A 260 -0.78 -3.79 -10.42
C ILE A 260 -1.17 -4.50 -11.72
N ASP A 261 -0.48 -4.21 -12.83
CA ASP A 261 -0.75 -4.84 -14.13
C ASP A 261 -0.51 -6.36 -14.09
N TYR A 262 0.57 -6.78 -13.43
CA TYR A 262 0.83 -8.21 -13.21
C TYR A 262 -0.29 -8.90 -12.42
N ILE A 263 -0.72 -8.29 -11.30
CA ILE A 263 -1.79 -8.85 -10.45
C ILE A 263 -3.11 -8.97 -11.24
N ARG A 264 -3.45 -7.95 -12.05
CA ARG A 264 -4.65 -7.97 -12.89
C ARG A 264 -4.61 -9.08 -13.95
N ALA A 265 -3.45 -9.26 -14.58
CA ALA A 265 -3.26 -10.27 -15.62
C ALA A 265 -3.13 -11.71 -15.05
N ASN A 266 -2.64 -11.84 -13.82
CA ASN A 266 -2.27 -13.11 -13.22
C ASN A 266 -2.74 -13.24 -11.75
N PRO A 267 -4.04 -13.05 -11.45
CA PRO A 267 -4.52 -12.97 -10.07
C PRO A 267 -4.18 -14.22 -9.23
N GLU A 268 -4.36 -15.42 -9.80
CA GLU A 268 -4.05 -16.65 -9.08
C GLU A 268 -2.55 -16.85 -8.84
N ALA A 269 -1.70 -16.52 -9.83
CA ALA A 269 -0.25 -16.58 -9.66
C ALA A 269 0.29 -15.53 -8.67
N ALA A 270 -0.43 -14.41 -8.49
CA ALA A 270 -0.06 -13.38 -7.54
C ALA A 270 -0.29 -13.79 -6.08
N ARG A 271 -1.19 -14.73 -5.80
CA ARG A 271 -1.52 -15.20 -4.43
C ARG A 271 -0.31 -15.73 -3.67
N LYS A 272 0.64 -16.40 -4.33
CA LYS A 272 1.86 -16.91 -3.69
C LYS A 272 2.67 -15.83 -2.97
N TYR A 273 2.58 -14.57 -3.44
CA TYR A 273 3.28 -13.46 -2.80
C TYR A 273 2.60 -13.00 -1.51
N LEU A 274 1.31 -13.32 -1.31
CA LEU A 274 0.64 -13.15 -0.02
C LEU A 274 1.20 -14.13 1.01
N ALA A 275 1.26 -15.43 0.70
CA ALA A 275 1.79 -16.43 1.62
C ALA A 275 3.24 -16.16 2.02
N LYS A 276 4.06 -15.79 1.04
CA LYS A 276 5.49 -15.51 1.28
C LYS A 276 5.75 -14.30 2.18
N ASN A 277 4.93 -13.25 2.07
CA ASN A 277 5.28 -11.92 2.54
C ASN A 277 4.30 -11.30 3.55
N THR A 278 3.15 -11.92 3.78
CA THR A 278 2.13 -11.42 4.70
C THR A 278 1.83 -12.44 5.81
N MET A 279 0.88 -12.13 6.66
CA MET A 279 0.40 -13.06 7.69
C MET A 279 -0.50 -14.20 7.14
N THR A 280 -0.46 -14.45 5.82
CA THR A 280 -1.32 -15.45 5.16
C THR A 280 -0.63 -16.82 5.17
N PRO A 281 -1.14 -17.83 5.89
CA PRO A 281 -0.61 -19.18 5.82
C PRO A 281 -0.77 -19.81 4.44
N ASP A 282 0.18 -20.66 4.02
CA ASP A 282 0.16 -21.33 2.72
C ASP A 282 -1.14 -22.10 2.45
N ASN A 283 -1.67 -22.75 3.49
CA ASN A 283 -2.88 -23.60 3.36
C ASN A 283 -4.20 -22.81 3.24
N VAL A 284 -4.17 -21.48 3.33
CA VAL A 284 -5.37 -20.64 3.17
C VAL A 284 -5.23 -19.62 2.04
N VAL A 285 -4.03 -19.48 1.45
CA VAL A 285 -3.73 -18.41 0.49
C VAL A 285 -4.65 -18.42 -0.73
N ASP A 286 -5.07 -19.61 -1.20
CA ASP A 286 -5.96 -19.76 -2.37
C ASP A 286 -7.39 -19.27 -2.08
N THR A 287 -7.77 -19.16 -0.82
CA THR A 287 -9.12 -18.74 -0.40
C THR A 287 -9.19 -17.26 0.03
N VAL A 288 -8.04 -16.61 0.24
CA VAL A 288 -8.01 -15.19 0.58
C VAL A 288 -8.52 -14.34 -0.58
N PRO A 289 -9.53 -13.46 -0.37
CA PRO A 289 -10.02 -12.59 -1.42
C PRO A 289 -8.94 -11.66 -1.95
N MET A 290 -8.95 -11.42 -3.27
CA MET A 290 -8.10 -10.41 -3.88
C MET A 290 -8.76 -9.03 -3.74
N LEU A 291 -7.93 -7.98 -3.69
CA LEU A 291 -8.38 -6.59 -3.74
C LEU A 291 -8.30 -6.05 -5.17
N GLY A 292 -9.00 -4.94 -5.41
CA GLY A 292 -8.74 -4.10 -6.57
C GLY A 292 -7.60 -3.11 -6.27
N TYR A 293 -6.78 -2.81 -7.28
CA TYR A 293 -5.70 -1.84 -7.17
C TYR A 293 -5.73 -0.92 -8.39
N ILE A 294 -5.52 0.38 -8.17
CA ILE A 294 -5.54 1.40 -9.22
C ILE A 294 -4.52 2.48 -8.93
N MET A 295 -3.79 2.92 -9.96
CA MET A 295 -2.97 4.13 -9.84
C MET A 295 -3.88 5.36 -9.81
N THR A 296 -3.53 6.39 -9.05
CA THR A 296 -4.36 7.60 -8.94
C THR A 296 -4.55 8.30 -10.27
N LYS A 297 -3.57 8.24 -11.18
CA LYS A 297 -3.68 8.78 -12.56
C LYS A 297 -4.77 8.12 -13.41
N ASP A 298 -5.14 6.88 -13.08
CA ASP A 298 -6.09 6.06 -13.86
C ASP A 298 -7.50 6.09 -13.27
N MET A 299 -7.70 6.79 -12.13
CA MET A 299 -9.01 6.90 -11.49
C MET A 299 -9.98 7.72 -12.33
N SER A 300 -11.14 7.16 -12.61
CA SER A 300 -12.26 7.85 -13.26
C SER A 300 -12.88 8.90 -12.34
N PRO A 301 -13.61 9.90 -12.88
CA PRO A 301 -14.35 10.87 -12.05
C PRO A 301 -15.30 10.21 -11.05
N LYS A 302 -15.93 9.08 -11.41
CA LYS A 302 -16.80 8.31 -10.51
C LYS A 302 -16.03 7.73 -9.33
N GLN A 303 -14.85 7.18 -9.57
CA GLN A 303 -13.99 6.61 -8.54
C GLN A 303 -13.43 7.69 -7.60
N LEU A 304 -13.08 8.86 -8.14
CA LEU A 304 -12.73 10.03 -7.33
C LEU A 304 -13.91 10.48 -6.45
N GLY A 305 -15.14 10.42 -6.99
CA GLY A 305 -16.36 10.67 -6.20
C GLY A 305 -16.51 9.71 -5.02
N TYR A 306 -16.28 8.43 -5.21
CA TYR A 306 -16.32 7.43 -4.13
C TYR A 306 -15.24 7.68 -3.05
N LEU A 307 -14.04 8.08 -3.46
CA LEU A 307 -13.00 8.45 -2.50
C LEU A 307 -13.40 9.69 -1.69
N GLN A 308 -14.01 10.70 -2.35
CA GLN A 308 -14.52 11.89 -1.68
C GLN A 308 -15.64 11.56 -0.69
N GLU A 309 -16.61 10.73 -1.09
CA GLU A 309 -17.70 10.31 -0.20
C GLU A 309 -17.17 9.57 1.04
N PHE A 310 -16.13 8.75 0.87
CA PHE A 310 -15.49 8.07 2.00
C PHE A 310 -14.72 9.05 2.90
N ALA A 311 -14.07 10.07 2.35
CA ALA A 311 -13.41 11.11 3.13
C ALA A 311 -14.44 11.98 3.89
N ASP A 312 -15.57 12.35 3.24
CA ASP A 312 -16.67 13.08 3.89
C ASP A 312 -17.29 12.26 5.03
N PHE A 313 -17.43 10.94 4.84
CA PHE A 313 -17.82 10.04 5.93
C PHE A 313 -16.78 10.03 7.05
N GLY A 314 -15.49 10.03 6.74
CA GLY A 314 -14.40 10.14 7.72
C GLY A 314 -14.51 11.38 8.60
N GLN A 315 -14.95 12.50 8.02
CA GLN A 315 -15.22 13.74 8.74
C GLN A 315 -16.47 13.61 9.63
N GLN A 316 -17.54 12.98 9.13
CA GLN A 316 -18.78 12.77 9.90
C GLN A 316 -18.54 11.90 11.16
N ILE A 317 -17.67 10.90 11.06
CA ILE A 317 -17.33 10.02 12.21
C ILE A 317 -16.15 10.55 13.05
N GLY A 318 -15.68 11.77 12.79
CA GLY A 318 -14.67 12.46 13.58
C GLY A 318 -13.24 11.92 13.44
N VAL A 319 -12.93 11.13 12.41
CA VAL A 319 -11.57 10.66 12.10
C VAL A 319 -10.78 11.72 11.35
N VAL A 320 -11.40 12.36 10.36
CA VAL A 320 -10.85 13.51 9.64
C VAL A 320 -11.43 14.78 10.28
N PRO A 321 -10.59 15.74 10.73
CA PRO A 321 -11.06 16.84 11.56
C PRO A 321 -11.90 17.90 10.82
N GLU A 322 -11.72 18.01 9.50
CA GLU A 322 -12.41 18.99 8.66
C GLU A 322 -12.73 18.41 7.28
N LYS A 323 -13.57 19.13 6.53
CA LYS A 323 -13.89 18.77 5.16
C LYS A 323 -12.68 19.05 4.26
N ILE A 324 -12.31 18.09 3.43
CA ILE A 324 -11.18 18.17 2.51
C ILE A 324 -11.61 17.95 1.06
N ASP A 325 -10.80 18.39 0.11
CA ASP A 325 -10.87 17.94 -1.29
C ASP A 325 -9.79 16.90 -1.50
N VAL A 326 -10.18 15.62 -1.60
CA VAL A 326 -9.25 14.49 -1.73
C VAL A 326 -8.29 14.59 -2.90
N LYS A 327 -8.59 15.42 -3.91
CA LYS A 327 -7.70 15.63 -5.05
C LYS A 327 -6.38 16.28 -4.66
N GLN A 328 -6.35 17.01 -3.55
CA GLN A 328 -5.14 17.65 -3.03
C GLN A 328 -4.18 16.64 -2.42
N ASP A 329 -4.68 15.48 -1.99
CA ASP A 329 -3.91 14.38 -1.39
C ASP A 329 -3.52 13.31 -2.41
N LEU A 330 -3.79 13.52 -3.71
CA LEU A 330 -3.46 12.58 -4.78
C LEU A 330 -2.30 13.07 -5.63
N LYS A 331 -1.41 12.17 -5.99
CA LYS A 331 -0.30 12.40 -6.91
C LYS A 331 -0.37 11.44 -8.09
N ALA A 332 -0.53 11.98 -9.27
CA ALA A 332 -0.39 11.25 -10.54
C ALA A 332 1.09 11.22 -10.99
N PHE A 333 1.56 10.04 -11.45
CA PHE A 333 2.88 9.82 -12.04
C PHE A 333 2.77 9.24 -13.46
#